data_fcc287d79b491f75cf29b771a966f4af
#
_entry.id   fcc287d79b491f75cf29b771a966f4af
#
_cell.length_a   1.000
_cell.length_b   1.000
_cell.length_c   1.000
_cell.angle_alpha   90.00
_cell.angle_beta   90.00
_cell.angle_gamma   90.00
#
_symmetry.space_group_name_H-M   'P 1'
#
loop_
_entity.id
_entity.type
_entity.pdbx_description
1 polymer ?
#
loop_
_entity_poly.entity_id
_entity_poly.type
_entity_poly.pdbx_seq_one_letter_code
_entity_poly.pdbx_strand_id
1 'polypeptide(L)'
;MGEETDRWQRHDWWGVVLDTDDVETLTRFYAALRGWRVHHLDETDGSLDPGEGVAYLNIQHNREYVRPAWPTQSGEQQMMLHLDFEATDLYSEVVRAVDLGAELCEHQPQENVRVLLDPSGHPFCLYVS
;
A
#
# COMPACT_ATOMS: atom_id res chain seq x y z
N MET A 1 -16.88 -16.05 -15.91
CA MET A 1 -18.07 -16.29 -15.72
C MET A 1 -18.50 -16.22 -14.28
N GLY A 2 -18.90 -17.19 -13.66
CA GLY A 2 -19.58 -17.09 -12.38
C GLY A 2 -18.77 -16.61 -11.22
N GLU A 3 -17.46 -16.80 -11.25
CA GLU A 3 -16.65 -16.51 -10.09
C GLU A 3 -16.62 -15.05 -9.74
N GLU A 4 -16.52 -14.15 -10.72
CA GLU A 4 -16.53 -12.73 -10.44
C GLU A 4 -17.84 -12.29 -9.84
N THR A 5 -18.94 -12.85 -10.34
CA THR A 5 -20.25 -12.52 -9.82
C THR A 5 -20.39 -13.01 -8.38
N ASP A 6 -19.90 -14.23 -8.11
CA ASP A 6 -20.00 -14.81 -6.79
C ASP A 6 -19.24 -14.02 -5.74
N ARG A 7 -18.13 -13.44 -6.13
CA ARG A 7 -17.32 -12.63 -5.24
C ARG A 7 -18.15 -11.51 -4.60
N TRP A 8 -18.98 -10.83 -5.36
CA TRP A 8 -19.78 -9.71 -4.86
C TRP A 8 -20.95 -10.15 -3.99
N GLN A 9 -21.24 -11.45 -3.96
CA GLN A 9 -22.29 -12.00 -3.12
C GLN A 9 -21.74 -12.56 -1.81
N ARG A 10 -20.44 -12.58 -1.63
CA ARG A 10 -19.83 -13.06 -0.41
C ARG A 10 -19.95 -12.01 0.70
N HIS A 11 -19.96 -12.48 1.95
CA HIS A 11 -20.08 -11.62 3.12
C HIS A 11 -18.94 -11.85 4.09
N ASP A 12 -17.80 -12.33 3.60
CA ASP A 12 -16.59 -12.56 4.41
C ASP A 12 -15.45 -11.66 3.95
N TRP A 13 -15.76 -10.46 3.47
CA TRP A 13 -14.77 -9.49 3.03
C TRP A 13 -13.91 -9.03 4.20
N TRP A 14 -12.65 -8.74 3.89
CA TRP A 14 -11.73 -8.18 4.87
C TRP A 14 -10.74 -7.29 4.12
N GLY A 15 -10.09 -6.40 4.86
CA GLY A 15 -9.15 -5.54 4.20
C GLY A 15 -8.29 -4.77 5.18
N VAL A 16 -7.42 -3.95 4.62
CA VAL A 16 -6.54 -3.07 5.35
C VAL A 16 -6.97 -1.65 5.06
N VAL A 17 -6.95 -0.79 6.07
CA VAL A 17 -7.21 0.63 5.91
C VAL A 17 -5.96 1.39 6.32
N LEU A 18 -5.44 2.21 5.42
CA LEU A 18 -4.27 3.06 5.70
C LEU A 18 -4.73 4.48 5.94
N ASP A 19 -4.19 5.10 6.98
CA ASP A 19 -4.46 6.51 7.26
C ASP A 19 -3.51 7.39 6.46
N THR A 20 -3.98 8.59 6.12
CA THR A 20 -3.16 9.55 5.38
C THR A 20 -3.72 10.95 5.57
N ASP A 21 -2.91 11.94 5.30
CA ASP A 21 -3.37 13.32 5.18
C ASP A 21 -3.66 13.70 3.72
N ASP A 22 -3.43 12.78 2.77
CA ASP A 22 -3.65 13.06 1.33
C ASP A 22 -4.19 11.78 0.67
N VAL A 23 -5.52 11.65 0.70
CA VAL A 23 -6.20 10.44 0.23
C VAL A 23 -5.95 10.21 -1.26
N GLU A 24 -6.04 11.27 -2.07
CA GLU A 24 -5.93 11.10 -3.50
C GLU A 24 -4.54 10.58 -3.90
N THR A 25 -3.50 11.20 -3.39
CA THR A 25 -2.14 10.81 -3.75
C THR A 25 -1.86 9.35 -3.36
N LEU A 26 -2.25 8.97 -2.14
CA LEU A 26 -1.96 7.62 -1.68
C LEU A 26 -2.77 6.58 -2.44
N THR A 27 -4.05 6.86 -2.68
CA THR A 27 -4.91 5.92 -3.41
C THR A 27 -4.37 5.70 -4.82
N ARG A 28 -4.01 6.79 -5.52
CA ARG A 28 -3.51 6.65 -6.88
C ARG A 28 -2.15 5.97 -6.93
N PHE A 29 -1.34 6.15 -5.91
CA PHE A 29 -0.05 5.46 -5.84
C PHE A 29 -0.23 3.95 -5.85
N TYR A 30 -1.05 3.43 -4.94
CA TYR A 30 -1.23 1.97 -4.87
C TYR A 30 -2.00 1.43 -6.07
N ALA A 31 -2.94 2.20 -6.60
CA ALA A 31 -3.63 1.80 -7.83
C ALA A 31 -2.64 1.59 -8.96
N ALA A 32 -1.71 2.53 -9.13
CA ALA A 32 -0.72 2.45 -10.20
C ALA A 32 0.32 1.36 -9.93
N LEU A 33 0.79 1.27 -8.69
CA LEU A 33 1.82 0.30 -8.33
C LEU A 33 1.34 -1.13 -8.59
N ARG A 34 0.11 -1.42 -8.21
CA ARG A 34 -0.41 -2.78 -8.28
C ARG A 34 -1.28 -3.04 -9.50
N GLY A 35 -1.63 -2.00 -10.26
CA GLY A 35 -2.57 -2.15 -11.37
C GLY A 35 -3.98 -2.43 -10.89
N TRP A 36 -4.33 -1.96 -9.71
CA TRP A 36 -5.65 -2.19 -9.13
C TRP A 36 -6.61 -1.07 -9.54
N ARG A 37 -7.88 -1.41 -9.61
CA ARG A 37 -8.92 -0.46 -9.99
C ARG A 37 -9.27 0.42 -8.79
N VAL A 38 -9.42 1.73 -9.03
CA VAL A 38 -9.95 2.63 -8.01
C VAL A 38 -11.47 2.41 -7.98
N HIS A 39 -11.96 1.85 -6.89
CA HIS A 39 -13.38 1.59 -6.71
C HIS A 39 -14.11 2.85 -6.27
N HIS A 40 -13.49 3.62 -5.40
CA HIS A 40 -14.06 4.86 -4.88
C HIS A 40 -12.93 5.79 -4.49
N LEU A 41 -13.14 7.10 -4.69
CA LEU A 41 -12.14 8.10 -4.31
C LEU A 41 -12.82 9.44 -4.12
N ASP A 42 -12.70 9.99 -2.91
CA ASP A 42 -13.07 11.37 -2.62
C ASP A 42 -12.09 11.93 -1.59
N GLU A 43 -12.41 13.08 -1.00
CA GLU A 43 -11.48 13.73 -0.09
C GLU A 43 -11.29 12.97 1.23
N THR A 44 -12.25 12.15 1.61
CA THR A 44 -12.21 11.45 2.89
C THR A 44 -11.81 9.99 2.76
N ASP A 45 -12.08 9.36 1.61
CA ASP A 45 -11.87 7.93 1.46
C ASP A 45 -11.40 7.56 0.08
N GLY A 46 -10.54 6.53 0.03
CA GLY A 46 -10.19 5.86 -1.20
C GLY A 46 -10.38 4.36 -1.02
N SER A 47 -10.74 3.67 -2.08
CA SER A 47 -10.99 2.24 -2.03
C SER A 47 -10.43 1.59 -3.28
N LEU A 48 -9.62 0.55 -3.11
CA LEU A 48 -8.95 -0.14 -4.21
C LEU A 48 -9.45 -1.58 -4.29
N ASP A 49 -9.64 -2.03 -5.51
CA ASP A 49 -10.16 -3.35 -5.82
C ASP A 49 -9.07 -4.17 -6.51
N PRO A 50 -8.49 -5.17 -5.83
CA PRO A 50 -7.47 -6.02 -6.44
C PRO A 50 -7.96 -6.92 -7.57
N GLY A 51 -9.27 -7.04 -7.75
CA GLY A 51 -9.83 -7.78 -8.87
C GLY A 51 -10.40 -9.13 -8.51
N GLU A 52 -9.71 -9.91 -7.71
CA GLU A 52 -10.15 -11.25 -7.34
C GLU A 52 -10.11 -11.42 -5.84
N GLY A 53 -10.89 -12.35 -5.34
CA GLY A 53 -10.96 -12.59 -3.91
C GLY A 53 -11.82 -11.57 -3.20
N VAL A 54 -11.67 -11.50 -1.89
CA VAL A 54 -12.51 -10.64 -1.06
C VAL A 54 -11.67 -9.71 -0.18
N ALA A 55 -10.41 -9.51 -0.55
CA ALA A 55 -9.55 -8.56 0.16
C ALA A 55 -9.61 -7.20 -0.52
N TYR A 56 -9.42 -6.15 0.26
CA TYR A 56 -9.38 -4.80 -0.29
C TYR A 56 -8.35 -3.96 0.45
N LEU A 57 -7.96 -2.86 -0.17
CA LEU A 57 -7.11 -1.86 0.46
C LEU A 57 -7.85 -0.54 0.38
N ASN A 58 -8.14 0.03 1.54
CA ASN A 58 -8.82 1.32 1.64
C ASN A 58 -7.87 2.35 2.22
N ILE A 59 -8.12 3.59 1.88
CA ILE A 59 -7.36 4.74 2.37
C ILE A 59 -8.36 5.67 3.02
N GLN A 60 -8.02 6.21 4.22
CA GLN A 60 -8.92 7.15 4.86
C GLN A 60 -8.15 8.39 5.33
N HIS A 61 -8.81 9.51 5.26
CA HIS A 61 -8.24 10.77 5.73
C HIS A 61 -8.20 10.79 7.25
N ASN A 62 -7.04 11.17 7.78
CA ASN A 62 -6.87 11.39 9.21
C ASN A 62 -6.04 12.66 9.35
N ARG A 63 -6.68 13.75 9.80
CA ARG A 63 -5.99 15.03 9.86
C ARG A 63 -4.89 15.04 10.93
N GLU A 64 -4.89 14.05 11.81
CA GLU A 64 -3.86 13.90 12.83
C GLU A 64 -2.81 12.87 12.46
N TYR A 65 -2.77 12.50 11.18
CA TYR A 65 -1.82 11.52 10.70
C TYR A 65 -0.39 11.96 10.94
N VAL A 66 0.43 11.06 11.49
CA VAL A 66 1.86 11.30 11.70
C VAL A 66 2.61 10.19 10.97
N ARG A 67 3.56 10.60 10.13
CA ARG A 67 4.37 9.63 9.39
C ARG A 67 5.15 8.75 10.35
N PRO A 68 5.16 7.44 10.18
CA PRO A 68 5.99 6.58 11.03
C PRO A 68 7.48 6.78 10.72
N ALA A 69 8.30 6.56 11.74
CA ALA A 69 9.74 6.58 11.57
C ALA A 69 10.20 5.19 11.13
N TRP A 70 11.09 5.14 10.15
CA TRP A 70 11.72 3.89 9.73
C TRP A 70 13.20 4.14 9.49
N PRO A 71 14.10 3.39 10.12
CA PRO A 71 13.83 2.34 11.11
C PRO A 71 13.17 2.91 12.37
N THR A 72 12.52 2.04 13.12
CA THR A 72 11.80 2.44 14.33
C THR A 72 12.75 3.14 15.31
N GLN A 73 12.28 4.25 15.87
CA GLN A 73 13.03 5.03 16.84
C GLN A 73 12.17 5.31 18.06
N SER A 74 12.80 5.28 19.23
CA SER A 74 12.11 5.53 20.48
C SER A 74 11.52 6.93 20.47
N GLY A 75 10.27 7.05 20.90
CA GLY A 75 9.60 8.34 21.00
C GLY A 75 8.95 8.82 19.72
N GLU A 76 9.22 8.16 18.59
CA GLU A 76 8.63 8.52 17.30
C GLU A 76 7.46 7.62 16.99
N GLN A 77 6.60 8.05 16.06
CA GLN A 77 5.47 7.24 15.62
C GLN A 77 5.98 5.95 15.02
N GLN A 78 5.49 4.83 15.52
CA GLN A 78 5.92 3.52 15.04
C GLN A 78 5.10 3.07 13.85
N MET A 79 5.74 2.31 12.98
CA MET A 79 5.05 1.50 11.98
C MET A 79 4.32 0.38 12.71
N MET A 80 3.01 0.33 12.57
CA MET A 80 2.21 -0.68 13.27
C MET A 80 2.04 -1.94 12.42
N LEU A 81 2.09 -1.78 11.11
CA LEU A 81 2.07 -2.88 10.16
C LEU A 81 2.67 -2.38 8.85
N HIS A 82 2.95 -3.28 7.95
CA HIS A 82 3.40 -2.91 6.61
C HIS A 82 2.85 -3.90 5.60
N LEU A 83 2.77 -3.45 4.35
CA LEU A 83 2.31 -4.28 3.25
C LEU A 83 3.53 -4.90 2.57
N ASP A 84 3.37 -6.13 2.12
CA ASP A 84 4.39 -6.82 1.34
C ASP A 84 3.82 -7.15 -0.02
N PHE A 85 4.60 -6.90 -1.08
CA PHE A 85 4.20 -7.24 -2.44
C PHE A 85 5.30 -8.03 -3.11
N GLU A 86 4.93 -9.15 -3.70
CA GLU A 86 5.90 -9.96 -4.45
C GLU A 86 6.17 -9.34 -5.80
N ALA A 87 7.43 -9.36 -6.22
CA ALA A 87 7.86 -8.87 -7.52
C ALA A 87 8.58 -9.98 -8.24
N THR A 88 8.62 -9.91 -9.57
CA THR A 88 9.40 -10.86 -10.36
C THR A 88 10.83 -10.37 -10.55
N ASP A 89 11.03 -9.07 -10.64
CA ASP A 89 12.35 -8.45 -10.78
C ASP A 89 12.42 -7.31 -9.77
N LEU A 90 13.20 -7.51 -8.72
CA LEU A 90 13.21 -6.58 -7.59
C LEU A 90 13.72 -5.20 -8.00
N TYR A 91 14.81 -5.16 -8.78
CA TYR A 91 15.38 -3.87 -9.18
C TYR A 91 14.38 -3.07 -10.02
N SER A 92 13.79 -3.70 -11.01
CA SER A 92 12.84 -3.01 -11.90
C SER A 92 11.63 -2.49 -11.14
N GLU A 93 11.14 -3.30 -10.20
CA GLU A 93 9.95 -2.89 -9.45
C GLU A 93 10.27 -1.74 -8.49
N VAL A 94 11.46 -1.74 -7.89
CA VAL A 94 11.89 -0.62 -7.05
C VAL A 94 11.95 0.66 -7.87
N VAL A 95 12.56 0.61 -9.06
CA VAL A 95 12.65 1.79 -9.92
C VAL A 95 11.25 2.30 -10.26
N ARG A 96 10.35 1.39 -10.61
CA ARG A 96 8.98 1.77 -10.96
C ARG A 96 8.26 2.39 -9.77
N ALA A 97 8.41 1.80 -8.58
CA ALA A 97 7.78 2.34 -7.37
C ALA A 97 8.28 3.75 -7.06
N VAL A 98 9.59 3.98 -7.19
CA VAL A 98 10.15 5.31 -6.95
C VAL A 98 9.62 6.31 -7.98
N ASP A 99 9.51 5.90 -9.24
CA ASP A 99 8.94 6.78 -10.27
C ASP A 99 7.49 7.14 -9.97
N LEU A 100 6.76 6.26 -9.29
CA LEU A 100 5.37 6.52 -8.93
C LEU A 100 5.21 7.34 -7.65
N GLY A 101 6.30 7.59 -6.92
CA GLY A 101 6.27 8.45 -5.75
C GLY A 101 6.76 7.82 -4.45
N ALA A 102 7.24 6.57 -4.49
CA ALA A 102 7.80 5.95 -3.30
C ALA A 102 9.22 6.44 -3.06
N GLU A 103 9.68 6.26 -1.84
CA GLU A 103 11.04 6.59 -1.46
C GLU A 103 11.75 5.31 -1.01
N LEU A 104 12.89 5.00 -1.62
CA LEU A 104 13.67 3.83 -1.21
C LEU A 104 14.39 4.15 0.09
N CYS A 105 14.21 3.30 1.10
CA CYS A 105 14.85 3.49 2.38
C CYS A 105 16.34 3.15 2.30
N GLU A 106 17.15 3.84 3.08
CA GLU A 106 18.57 3.56 3.16
C GLU A 106 18.82 2.24 3.88
N HIS A 107 18.10 2.01 4.98
CA HIS A 107 18.25 0.81 5.78
C HIS A 107 17.52 -0.35 5.12
N GLN A 108 18.27 -1.39 4.74
CA GLN A 108 17.73 -2.56 4.05
C GLN A 108 18.20 -3.82 4.78
N PRO A 109 17.38 -4.35 5.70
CA PRO A 109 17.82 -5.45 6.56
C PRO A 109 17.91 -6.80 5.86
N GLN A 110 17.31 -6.98 4.69
CA GLN A 110 17.28 -8.29 4.03
C GLN A 110 17.67 -8.17 2.56
N GLU A 111 18.29 -9.24 2.06
CA GLU A 111 18.86 -9.23 0.71
C GLU A 111 17.79 -9.28 -0.38
N ASN A 112 16.76 -10.09 -0.20
CA ASN A 112 15.73 -10.30 -1.22
C ASN A 112 14.50 -9.44 -1.01
N VAL A 113 14.61 -8.44 -0.16
CA VAL A 113 13.50 -7.54 0.19
C VAL A 113 14.01 -6.12 0.12
N ARG A 114 13.18 -5.22 -0.38
CA ARG A 114 13.48 -3.79 -0.32
C ARG A 114 12.36 -3.09 0.40
N VAL A 115 12.74 -2.26 1.37
CA VAL A 115 11.81 -1.44 2.13
C VAL A 115 11.74 -0.08 1.47
N LEU A 116 10.52 0.36 1.19
CA LEU A 116 10.27 1.68 0.63
C LEU A 116 9.22 2.37 1.50
N LEU A 117 9.11 3.68 1.33
CA LEU A 117 8.02 4.44 1.94
C LEU A 117 7.07 4.86 0.85
N ASP A 118 5.77 4.69 1.10
CA ASP A 118 4.77 5.22 0.17
C ASP A 118 4.70 6.75 0.29
N PRO A 119 3.91 7.43 -0.55
CA PRO A 119 3.86 8.90 -0.49
C PRO A 119 3.45 9.48 0.87
N SER A 120 2.77 8.70 1.70
CA SER A 120 2.40 9.14 3.05
C SER A 120 3.40 8.69 4.10
N GLY A 121 4.43 7.93 3.70
CA GLY A 121 5.48 7.51 4.60
C GLY A 121 5.27 6.16 5.26
N HIS A 122 4.24 5.41 4.89
CA HIS A 122 4.11 4.04 5.41
C HIS A 122 5.20 3.17 4.80
N PRO A 123 5.97 2.44 5.61
CA PRO A 123 6.87 1.43 5.05
C PRO A 123 6.08 0.34 4.35
N PHE A 124 6.57 -0.11 3.21
CA PHE A 124 6.07 -1.30 2.55
C PHE A 124 7.27 -2.00 1.92
N CYS A 125 7.09 -3.29 1.63
CA CYS A 125 8.19 -4.10 1.12
C CYS A 125 7.85 -4.65 -0.25
N LEU A 126 8.88 -4.69 -1.11
CA LEU A 126 8.87 -5.46 -2.33
C LEU A 126 9.83 -6.62 -2.12
N TYR A 127 9.44 -7.82 -2.54
CA TYR A 127 10.28 -8.98 -2.29
C TYR A 127 10.23 -9.95 -3.47
N VAL A 128 11.27 -10.76 -3.57
CA VAL A 128 11.31 -11.88 -4.54
C VAL A 128 11.52 -13.16 -3.76
N SER A 129 10.91 -14.25 -4.27
CA SER A 129 11.06 -15.57 -3.64
C SER A 129 12.38 -16.23 -4.00
#